data_2292f0c7e6ae9f6fcbf6d5f0314485e6
#
_entry.id   2292f0c7e6ae9f6fcbf6d5f0314485e6
#
_cell.length_a   1.000
_cell.length_b   1.000
_cell.length_c   1.000
_cell.angle_alpha   90.00
_cell.angle_beta   90.00
_cell.angle_gamma   90.00
#
_symmetry.space_group_name_H-M   'P 1'
#
loop_
_entity.id
_entity.type
_entity.pdbx_description
1 polymer ?
#
loop_
_entity_poly.entity_id
_entity_poly.type
_entity_poly.pdbx_seq_one_letter_code
_entity_poly.pdbx_strand_id
1 'polypeptide(L)'
;SKKELVTVCGLGTGPGLLGWNCYHEYYPFFPGISERNWTDEWLAEQDRKENTPKTFNGKEYTLYEAKQRQRQMETAMRAQREKVKLLEAGGADPDEVMLARAKYQGQLNEYSRFCKKMGLTEERERIYYDMRGRVATNTKMQNLRYSSDMIRNADRDSKQYYRYKNILGDDVGSLADFRRMKYNEPKKFSALKKK
;
A
#
# COMPACT_ATOMS: atom_id res chain seq x y z
N SER A 1 -7.98 -13.75 -38.59
CA SER A 1 -8.01 -12.72 -39.65
C SER A 1 -7.94 -11.31 -39.05
N LYS A 2 -7.65 -10.28 -39.87
CA LYS A 2 -7.64 -8.88 -39.41
C LYS A 2 -8.98 -8.47 -38.78
N LYS A 3 -10.11 -8.98 -39.33
CA LYS A 3 -11.45 -8.72 -38.76
C LYS A 3 -11.60 -9.30 -37.37
N GLU A 4 -11.06 -10.47 -37.09
CA GLU A 4 -11.09 -11.10 -35.78
C GLU A 4 -10.24 -10.31 -34.76
N LEU A 5 -9.05 -9.85 -35.13
CA LEU A 5 -8.23 -9.02 -34.25
C LEU A 5 -8.95 -7.70 -33.90
N VAL A 6 -9.61 -7.06 -34.84
CA VAL A 6 -10.42 -5.84 -34.60
C VAL A 6 -11.58 -6.16 -33.66
N THR A 7 -12.30 -7.26 -33.92
CA THR A 7 -13.53 -7.58 -33.17
C THR A 7 -13.25 -8.10 -31.78
N VAL A 8 -12.25 -9.00 -31.64
CA VAL A 8 -11.94 -9.68 -30.35
C VAL A 8 -11.00 -8.86 -29.48
N CYS A 9 -9.96 -8.28 -30.06
CA CYS A 9 -8.92 -7.57 -29.33
C CYS A 9 -9.09 -6.05 -29.37
N GLY A 10 -10.08 -5.52 -30.10
CA GLY A 10 -10.29 -4.08 -30.24
C GLY A 10 -9.14 -3.35 -30.92
N LEU A 11 -8.43 -4.01 -31.86
CA LEU A 11 -7.28 -3.43 -32.56
C LEU A 11 -7.60 -2.04 -33.13
N GLY A 12 -6.80 -1.05 -32.75
CA GLY A 12 -6.97 0.34 -33.20
C GLY A 12 -8.00 1.15 -32.41
N THR A 13 -8.58 0.59 -31.34
CA THR A 13 -9.42 1.33 -30.41
C THR A 13 -8.62 1.77 -29.18
N GLY A 14 -9.06 2.83 -28.49
CA GLY A 14 -8.36 3.31 -27.29
C GLY A 14 -8.13 2.24 -26.22
N PRO A 15 -9.13 1.47 -25.78
CA PRO A 15 -8.98 0.42 -24.78
C PRO A 15 -8.49 -0.93 -25.32
N GLY A 16 -8.30 -1.07 -26.63
CA GLY A 16 -7.95 -2.32 -27.29
C GLY A 16 -6.46 -2.54 -27.52
N LEU A 17 -6.14 -3.57 -28.32
CA LEU A 17 -4.77 -3.91 -28.71
C LEU A 17 -4.12 -2.73 -29.48
N LEU A 18 -2.91 -2.36 -29.10
CA LEU A 18 -2.19 -1.16 -29.56
C LEU A 18 -2.89 0.17 -29.21
N GLY A 19 -3.85 0.15 -28.28
CA GLY A 19 -4.49 1.35 -27.74
C GLY A 19 -3.74 2.00 -26.59
N TRP A 20 -4.44 2.74 -25.74
CA TRP A 20 -3.86 3.50 -24.64
C TRP A 20 -3.21 2.58 -23.60
N ASN A 21 -1.93 2.87 -23.28
CA ASN A 21 -1.13 2.09 -22.34
C ASN A 21 -0.96 0.60 -22.72
N CYS A 22 -1.17 0.26 -23.98
CA CYS A 22 -0.91 -1.07 -24.50
C CYS A 22 0.53 -1.15 -25.04
N TYR A 23 1.36 -1.96 -24.40
CA TYR A 23 2.76 -2.21 -24.81
C TYR A 23 2.91 -3.54 -25.56
N HIS A 24 1.80 -4.14 -25.99
CA HIS A 24 1.84 -5.37 -26.76
C HIS A 24 2.21 -5.08 -28.20
N GLU A 25 2.96 -5.98 -28.78
CA GLU A 25 3.30 -5.98 -30.22
C GLU A 25 2.77 -7.26 -30.86
N TYR A 26 2.55 -7.25 -32.15
CA TYR A 26 2.21 -8.44 -32.91
C TYR A 26 2.96 -8.45 -34.24
N TYR A 27 3.31 -9.65 -34.68
CA TYR A 27 3.99 -9.87 -35.93
C TYR A 27 3.20 -10.89 -36.76
N PRO A 28 3.28 -10.82 -38.11
CA PRO A 28 2.66 -11.84 -38.95
C PRO A 28 3.36 -13.19 -38.67
N PHE A 29 2.58 -14.23 -38.52
CA PHE A 29 3.05 -15.60 -38.35
C PHE A 29 2.72 -16.41 -39.58
N PHE A 30 3.73 -17.01 -40.22
CA PHE A 30 3.59 -17.86 -41.40
C PHE A 30 3.87 -19.31 -41.01
N PRO A 31 2.84 -20.17 -40.97
CA PRO A 31 3.02 -21.58 -40.63
C PRO A 31 4.05 -22.26 -41.55
N GLY A 32 4.97 -22.99 -40.96
CA GLY A 32 6.07 -23.67 -41.67
C GLY A 32 7.28 -22.81 -42.01
N ILE A 33 7.21 -21.46 -41.75
CA ILE A 33 8.33 -20.53 -41.97
C ILE A 33 8.71 -19.82 -40.66
N SER A 34 7.71 -19.33 -39.94
CA SER A 34 7.91 -18.61 -38.68
C SER A 34 8.06 -19.58 -37.51
N GLU A 35 9.06 -19.33 -36.67
CA GLU A 35 9.21 -20.07 -35.41
C GLU A 35 8.45 -19.36 -34.28
N ARG A 36 7.88 -20.15 -33.37
CA ARG A 36 7.21 -19.61 -32.16
C ARG A 36 8.26 -19.23 -31.12
N ASN A 37 8.16 -18.04 -30.59
CA ASN A 37 9.05 -17.57 -29.52
C ASN A 37 8.88 -18.36 -28.22
N TRP A 38 7.68 -18.95 -27.98
CA TRP A 38 7.34 -19.66 -26.77
C TRP A 38 6.70 -21.00 -27.10
N THR A 39 7.13 -22.05 -26.39
CA THR A 39 6.51 -23.38 -26.51
C THR A 39 5.21 -23.44 -25.69
N ASP A 40 4.34 -24.42 -25.99
CA ASP A 40 3.09 -24.63 -25.25
C ASP A 40 3.37 -25.01 -23.79
N GLU A 41 4.45 -25.76 -23.54
CA GLU A 41 4.89 -26.15 -22.19
C GLU A 41 5.34 -24.92 -21.40
N TRP A 42 6.08 -23.99 -22.02
CA TRP A 42 6.50 -22.76 -21.37
C TRP A 42 5.30 -21.87 -21.02
N LEU A 43 4.33 -21.74 -21.93
CA LEU A 43 3.08 -21.00 -21.68
C LEU A 43 2.29 -21.61 -20.53
N ALA A 44 2.09 -22.93 -20.55
CA ALA A 44 1.40 -23.62 -19.46
C ALA A 44 2.10 -23.47 -18.11
N GLU A 45 3.45 -23.43 -18.10
CA GLU A 45 4.20 -23.18 -16.87
C GLU A 45 4.04 -21.73 -16.37
N GLN A 46 3.99 -20.75 -17.27
CA GLN A 46 3.71 -19.35 -16.86
C GLN A 46 2.29 -19.23 -16.32
N ASP A 47 1.29 -19.78 -16.99
CA ASP A 47 -0.09 -19.77 -16.53
C ASP A 47 -0.23 -20.43 -15.14
N ARG A 48 0.46 -21.53 -14.92
CA ARG A 48 0.48 -22.19 -13.61
C ARG A 48 1.11 -21.31 -12.54
N LYS A 49 2.24 -20.66 -12.83
CA LYS A 49 2.91 -19.72 -11.90
C LYS A 49 2.05 -18.53 -11.57
N GLU A 50 1.38 -17.94 -12.56
CA GLU A 50 0.53 -16.79 -12.37
C GLU A 50 -0.75 -17.09 -11.59
N ASN A 51 -1.33 -18.26 -11.82
CA ASN A 51 -2.59 -18.67 -11.22
C ASN A 51 -2.43 -19.46 -9.90
N THR A 52 -1.19 -19.86 -9.52
CA THR A 52 -0.96 -20.51 -8.23
C THR A 52 -1.03 -19.49 -7.10
N PRO A 53 -2.06 -19.56 -6.21
CA PRO A 53 -2.23 -18.55 -5.17
C PRO A 53 -1.20 -18.70 -4.06
N LYS A 54 -0.83 -17.57 -3.46
CA LYS A 54 -0.01 -17.51 -2.24
C LYS A 54 -0.78 -16.82 -1.13
N THR A 55 -0.68 -17.32 0.08
CA THR A 55 -1.42 -16.79 1.24
C THR A 55 -0.60 -15.75 2.00
N PHE A 56 -1.24 -14.60 2.32
CA PHE A 56 -0.70 -13.59 3.22
C PHE A 56 -1.81 -13.08 4.17
N ASN A 57 -1.55 -13.13 5.47
CA ASN A 57 -2.51 -12.72 6.51
C ASN A 57 -3.90 -13.35 6.34
N GLY A 58 -3.95 -14.65 5.99
CA GLY A 58 -5.20 -15.40 5.82
C GLY A 58 -5.96 -15.15 4.51
N LYS A 59 -5.43 -14.31 3.62
CA LYS A 59 -6.01 -14.08 2.29
C LYS A 59 -5.09 -14.64 1.21
N GLU A 60 -5.68 -15.30 0.22
CA GLU A 60 -4.99 -15.80 -0.97
C GLU A 60 -4.91 -14.74 -2.05
N TYR A 61 -3.81 -14.76 -2.80
CA TYR A 61 -3.53 -13.86 -3.91
C TYR A 61 -2.88 -14.63 -5.05
N THR A 62 -3.45 -14.53 -6.24
CA THR A 62 -2.76 -14.85 -7.50
C THR A 62 -1.64 -13.82 -7.73
N LEU A 63 -0.75 -14.06 -8.69
CA LEU A 63 0.32 -13.11 -9.01
C LEU A 63 -0.24 -11.74 -9.43
N TYR A 64 -1.30 -11.73 -10.23
CA TYR A 64 -1.98 -10.49 -10.64
C TYR A 64 -2.55 -9.74 -9.45
N GLU A 65 -3.32 -10.41 -8.58
CA GLU A 65 -3.91 -9.80 -7.38
C GLU A 65 -2.84 -9.29 -6.41
N ALA A 66 -1.72 -10.03 -6.28
CA ALA A 66 -0.59 -9.60 -5.47
C ALA A 66 0.04 -8.30 -6.01
N LYS A 67 0.23 -8.18 -7.34
CA LYS A 67 0.70 -6.93 -7.96
C LYS A 67 -0.29 -5.77 -7.77
N GLN A 68 -1.60 -6.02 -7.88
CA GLN A 68 -2.61 -4.98 -7.61
C GLN A 68 -2.60 -4.57 -6.13
N ARG A 69 -2.48 -5.53 -5.22
CA ARG A 69 -2.35 -5.24 -3.78
C ARG A 69 -1.10 -4.44 -3.47
N GLN A 70 0.03 -4.77 -4.09
CA GLN A 70 1.28 -4.02 -3.97
C GLN A 70 1.06 -2.53 -4.34
N ARG A 71 0.44 -2.24 -5.48
CA ARG A 71 0.13 -0.86 -5.92
C ARG A 71 -0.80 -0.12 -4.96
N GLN A 72 -1.80 -0.82 -4.39
CA GLN A 72 -2.67 -0.23 -3.37
C GLN A 72 -1.88 0.15 -2.11
N MET A 73 -0.97 -0.72 -1.67
CA MET A 73 -0.12 -0.43 -0.51
C MET A 73 0.81 0.76 -0.77
N GLU A 74 1.43 0.84 -1.94
CA GLU A 74 2.27 1.97 -2.36
C GLU A 74 1.48 3.28 -2.36
N THR A 75 0.25 3.27 -2.88
CA THR A 75 -0.64 4.45 -2.88
C THR A 75 -1.01 4.87 -1.46
N ALA A 76 -1.35 3.93 -0.59
CA ALA A 76 -1.64 4.22 0.82
C ALA A 76 -0.42 4.78 1.56
N MET A 77 0.77 4.27 1.28
CA MET A 77 2.02 4.78 1.86
C MET A 77 2.35 6.19 1.37
N ARG A 78 2.11 6.52 0.09
CA ARG A 78 2.26 7.89 -0.42
C ARG A 78 1.33 8.86 0.31
N ALA A 79 0.05 8.51 0.43
CA ALA A 79 -0.92 9.33 1.15
C ALA A 79 -0.53 9.54 2.62
N GLN A 80 -0.06 8.48 3.29
CA GLN A 80 0.39 8.57 4.68
C GLN A 80 1.66 9.43 4.80
N ARG A 81 2.57 9.34 3.86
CA ARG A 81 3.78 10.16 3.79
C ARG A 81 3.45 11.64 3.61
N GLU A 82 2.54 11.97 2.72
CA GLU A 82 2.05 13.35 2.55
C GLU A 82 1.39 13.86 3.83
N LYS A 83 0.56 13.03 4.48
CA LYS A 83 -0.04 13.39 5.78
C LYS A 83 1.03 13.76 6.80
N VAL A 84 2.10 12.99 6.91
CA VAL A 84 3.21 13.31 7.84
C VAL A 84 3.83 14.66 7.49
N LYS A 85 4.12 14.91 6.20
CA LYS A 85 4.69 16.20 5.75
C LYS A 85 3.80 17.40 6.06
N LEU A 86 2.49 17.25 5.84
CA LEU A 86 1.52 18.29 6.14
C LEU A 86 1.41 18.58 7.64
N LEU A 87 1.41 17.53 8.48
CA LEU A 87 1.39 17.69 9.93
C LEU A 87 2.67 18.42 10.44
N GLU A 88 3.83 18.04 9.91
CA GLU A 88 5.11 18.71 10.22
C GLU A 88 5.11 20.18 9.78
N ALA A 89 4.71 20.45 8.55
CA ALA A 89 4.69 21.79 7.99
C ALA A 89 3.63 22.70 8.68
N GLY A 90 2.52 22.11 9.11
CA GLY A 90 1.45 22.80 9.84
C GLY A 90 1.73 23.01 11.34
N GLY A 91 2.88 22.56 11.85
CA GLY A 91 3.20 22.68 13.28
C GLY A 91 2.28 21.86 14.19
N ALA A 92 1.80 20.71 13.72
CA ALA A 92 0.93 19.83 14.50
C ALA A 92 1.63 19.32 15.77
N ASP A 93 0.82 18.87 16.74
CA ASP A 93 1.35 18.30 17.99
C ASP A 93 2.37 17.19 17.71
N PRO A 94 3.53 17.19 18.39
CA PRO A 94 4.58 16.18 18.20
C PRO A 94 4.08 14.75 18.32
N ASP A 95 3.08 14.48 19.17
CA ASP A 95 2.48 13.15 19.33
C ASP A 95 1.69 12.75 18.08
N GLU A 96 1.00 13.69 17.43
CA GLU A 96 0.29 13.40 16.16
C GLU A 96 1.27 13.09 15.03
N VAL A 97 2.35 13.86 14.94
CA VAL A 97 3.44 13.61 13.97
C VAL A 97 4.06 12.23 14.23
N MET A 98 4.36 11.91 15.49
CA MET A 98 4.92 10.61 15.89
C MET A 98 3.99 9.46 15.50
N LEU A 99 2.68 9.59 15.78
CA LEU A 99 1.70 8.57 15.42
C LEU A 99 1.58 8.37 13.91
N ALA A 100 1.59 9.48 13.15
CA ALA A 100 1.54 9.42 11.70
C ALA A 100 2.80 8.74 11.10
N ARG A 101 3.97 9.04 11.66
CA ARG A 101 5.24 8.38 11.28
C ARG A 101 5.26 6.90 11.67
N ALA A 102 4.78 6.55 12.87
CA ALA A 102 4.68 5.16 13.32
C ALA A 102 3.75 4.34 12.41
N LYS A 103 2.62 4.93 11.98
CA LYS A 103 1.72 4.31 11.01
C LYS A 103 2.41 4.07 9.67
N TYR A 104 3.14 5.05 9.16
CA TYR A 104 3.92 4.88 7.92
C TYR A 104 4.96 3.76 8.06
N GLN A 105 5.68 3.70 9.18
CA GLN A 105 6.62 2.62 9.45
C GLN A 105 5.94 1.24 9.48
N GLY A 106 4.74 1.16 10.07
CA GLY A 106 3.94 -0.08 10.07
C GLY A 106 3.54 -0.53 8.67
N GLN A 107 3.08 0.40 7.83
CA GLN A 107 2.76 0.14 6.43
C GLN A 107 3.99 -0.34 5.65
N LEU A 108 5.15 0.29 5.86
CA LEU A 108 6.39 -0.09 5.19
C LEU A 108 6.84 -1.51 5.60
N ASN A 109 6.73 -1.84 6.89
CA ASN A 109 7.05 -3.18 7.40
C ASN A 109 6.10 -4.25 6.82
N GLU A 110 4.80 -3.94 6.71
CA GLU A 110 3.81 -4.83 6.10
C GLU A 110 4.07 -5.02 4.61
N TYR A 111 4.37 -3.94 3.89
CA TYR A 111 4.72 -3.96 2.47
C TYR A 111 5.94 -4.85 2.19
N SER A 112 7.01 -4.70 2.96
CA SER A 112 8.21 -5.53 2.80
C SER A 112 7.93 -7.01 3.05
N ARG A 113 7.14 -7.33 4.09
CA ARG A 113 6.72 -8.71 4.37
C ARG A 113 5.83 -9.28 3.27
N PHE A 114 4.91 -8.47 2.75
CA PHE A 114 4.03 -8.85 1.66
C PHE A 114 4.83 -9.15 0.39
N CYS A 115 5.68 -8.23 -0.05
CA CYS A 115 6.53 -8.43 -1.23
C CYS A 115 7.40 -9.68 -1.11
N LYS A 116 8.06 -9.86 0.04
CA LYS A 116 8.86 -11.07 0.31
C LYS A 116 8.03 -12.35 0.21
N LYS A 117 6.83 -12.39 0.80
CA LYS A 117 5.96 -13.57 0.78
C LYS A 117 5.43 -13.88 -0.62
N MET A 118 5.09 -12.85 -1.40
CA MET A 118 4.58 -12.99 -2.77
C MET A 118 5.69 -13.26 -3.79
N GLY A 119 6.95 -12.99 -3.44
CA GLY A 119 8.08 -13.06 -4.37
C GLY A 119 8.11 -11.87 -5.33
N LEU A 120 7.65 -10.69 -4.85
CA LEU A 120 7.64 -9.44 -5.61
C LEU A 120 8.84 -8.56 -5.21
N THR A 121 9.35 -7.82 -6.18
CA THR A 121 10.34 -6.77 -5.92
C THR A 121 9.67 -5.57 -5.26
N GLU A 122 10.31 -4.98 -4.26
CA GLU A 122 9.82 -3.75 -3.63
C GLU A 122 10.05 -2.55 -4.55
N GLU A 123 8.97 -1.92 -5.00
CA GLU A 123 8.99 -0.73 -5.88
C GLU A 123 9.01 0.56 -5.04
N ARG A 124 10.03 0.71 -4.22
CA ARG A 124 10.11 1.85 -3.26
C ARG A 124 10.14 3.21 -3.93
N GLU A 125 10.63 3.31 -5.15
CA GLU A 125 10.61 4.55 -5.93
C GLU A 125 9.20 5.09 -6.13
N ARG A 126 8.23 4.22 -6.31
CA ARG A 126 6.82 4.61 -6.41
C ARG A 126 6.26 5.25 -5.14
N ILE A 127 6.87 4.97 -3.99
CA ILE A 127 6.50 5.57 -2.71
C ILE A 127 7.11 6.99 -2.59
N TYR A 128 8.27 7.23 -3.23
CA TYR A 128 9.02 8.48 -3.19
C TYR A 128 8.92 9.27 -4.50
N TYR A 129 7.83 9.11 -5.22
CA TYR A 129 7.64 9.70 -6.55
C TYR A 129 7.92 11.22 -6.62
N ASP A 130 7.64 11.94 -5.54
CA ASP A 130 7.87 13.38 -5.42
C ASP A 130 9.26 13.77 -4.91
N MET A 131 10.17 12.83 -4.76
CA MET A 131 11.56 13.04 -4.30
C MET A 131 11.70 13.70 -2.91
N ARG A 132 10.64 13.76 -2.11
CA ARG A 132 10.67 14.41 -0.77
C ARG A 132 11.35 13.58 0.32
N GLY A 133 11.96 12.47 -0.03
CA GLY A 133 12.74 11.64 0.89
C GLY A 133 11.91 10.79 1.85
N ARG A 134 12.57 10.11 2.76
CA ARG A 134 11.97 9.16 3.71
C ARG A 134 11.37 9.88 4.90
N VAL A 135 10.23 9.41 5.38
CA VAL A 135 9.50 10.00 6.51
C VAL A 135 9.77 9.25 7.82
N ALA A 136 9.71 7.93 7.80
CA ALA A 136 9.77 7.12 9.03
C ALA A 136 11.19 6.68 9.42
N THR A 137 12.11 6.63 8.48
CA THR A 137 13.50 6.25 8.74
C THR A 137 14.43 7.33 8.24
N ASN A 138 15.17 7.93 9.16
CA ASN A 138 16.28 8.82 8.84
C ASN A 138 17.58 8.10 9.21
N THR A 139 18.48 7.91 8.26
CA THR A 139 19.77 7.26 8.51
C THR A 139 20.64 8.04 9.51
N LYS A 140 20.44 9.35 9.62
CA LYS A 140 21.10 10.21 10.61
C LYS A 140 20.45 10.18 12.00
N MET A 141 19.19 9.70 12.08
CA MET A 141 18.44 9.59 13.34
C MET A 141 18.02 8.13 13.59
N GLN A 142 19.00 7.24 13.70
CA GLN A 142 18.77 5.82 13.98
C GLN A 142 17.95 5.58 15.27
N ASN A 143 17.95 6.53 16.18
CA ASN A 143 17.22 6.48 17.45
C ASN A 143 15.69 6.74 17.30
N LEU A 144 15.22 7.13 16.12
CA LEU A 144 13.79 7.34 15.83
C LEU A 144 13.12 6.15 15.12
N ARG A 145 13.74 4.97 15.17
CA ARG A 145 13.10 3.77 14.64
C ARG A 145 12.08 3.28 15.66
N TYR A 146 10.82 3.38 15.29
CA TYR A 146 9.72 2.95 16.15
C TYR A 146 9.75 1.44 16.35
N SER A 147 9.64 0.98 17.59
CA SER A 147 9.53 -0.43 17.91
C SER A 147 8.18 -0.99 17.41
N SER A 148 8.09 -2.31 17.25
CA SER A 148 6.84 -2.96 16.88
C SER A 148 5.72 -2.67 17.88
N ASP A 149 6.05 -2.50 19.16
CA ASP A 149 5.08 -2.17 20.19
C ASP A 149 4.58 -0.74 20.07
N MET A 150 5.46 0.22 19.77
CA MET A 150 5.05 1.60 19.50
C MET A 150 4.13 1.68 18.30
N ILE A 151 4.45 0.97 17.21
CA ILE A 151 3.61 0.93 16.00
C ILE A 151 2.24 0.34 16.32
N ARG A 152 2.17 -0.79 17.05
CA ARG A 152 0.90 -1.42 17.44
C ARG A 152 0.09 -0.53 18.37
N ASN A 153 0.74 0.12 19.34
CA ASN A 153 0.08 1.05 20.26
C ASN A 153 -0.45 2.28 19.53
N ALA A 154 0.32 2.86 18.61
CA ALA A 154 -0.11 3.98 17.80
C ALA A 154 -1.34 3.65 16.94
N ASP A 155 -1.36 2.49 16.28
CA ASP A 155 -2.52 2.02 15.50
C ASP A 155 -3.75 1.81 16.39
N ARG A 156 -3.58 1.16 17.55
CA ARG A 156 -4.66 0.92 18.51
C ARG A 156 -5.23 2.24 19.06
N ASP A 157 -4.36 3.18 19.42
CA ASP A 157 -4.78 4.48 19.96
C ASP A 157 -5.53 5.29 18.91
N SER A 158 -5.05 5.31 17.67
CA SER A 158 -5.73 5.97 16.56
C SER A 158 -7.12 5.38 16.31
N LYS A 159 -7.25 4.04 16.25
CA LYS A 159 -8.54 3.37 16.06
C LYS A 159 -9.50 3.67 17.20
N GLN A 160 -8.99 3.65 18.43
CA GLN A 160 -9.79 3.96 19.61
C GLN A 160 -10.24 5.42 19.60
N TYR A 161 -9.35 6.36 19.30
CA TYR A 161 -9.65 7.78 19.16
C TYR A 161 -10.78 8.02 18.16
N TYR A 162 -10.67 7.51 16.93
CA TYR A 162 -11.70 7.71 15.91
C TYR A 162 -13.05 7.10 16.31
N ARG A 163 -13.05 5.97 17.01
CA ARG A 163 -14.28 5.39 17.54
C ARG A 163 -14.96 6.34 18.54
N TYR A 164 -14.21 6.91 19.49
CA TYR A 164 -14.73 7.88 20.45
C TYR A 164 -15.13 9.19 19.76
N LYS A 165 -14.35 9.67 18.83
CA LYS A 165 -14.63 10.89 18.05
C LYS A 165 -15.93 10.79 17.26
N ASN A 166 -16.22 9.62 16.69
CA ASN A 166 -17.47 9.38 15.97
C ASN A 166 -18.71 9.35 16.90
N ILE A 167 -18.54 8.97 18.16
CA ILE A 167 -19.65 8.88 19.14
C ILE A 167 -19.83 10.21 19.88
N LEU A 168 -18.75 10.81 20.35
CA LEU A 168 -18.75 11.95 21.27
C LEU A 168 -18.40 13.29 20.60
N GLY A 169 -18.09 13.28 19.31
CA GLY A 169 -17.76 14.50 18.57
C GLY A 169 -16.54 15.22 19.14
N ASP A 170 -16.68 16.54 19.36
CA ASP A 170 -15.57 17.40 19.79
C ASP A 170 -15.22 17.27 21.28
N ASP A 171 -16.04 16.62 22.08
CA ASP A 171 -15.78 16.34 23.50
C ASP A 171 -14.51 15.52 23.73
N VAL A 172 -14.03 14.80 22.70
CA VAL A 172 -12.81 13.98 22.77
C VAL A 172 -11.54 14.81 22.64
N GLY A 173 -11.62 16.02 22.05
CA GLY A 173 -10.48 16.86 21.73
C GLY A 173 -9.64 16.33 20.57
N SER A 174 -8.34 16.66 20.59
CA SER A 174 -7.37 16.16 19.61
C SER A 174 -6.93 14.72 19.92
N LEU A 175 -6.26 14.07 18.96
CA LEU A 175 -5.65 12.76 19.20
C LEU A 175 -4.58 12.81 20.30
N ALA A 176 -3.84 13.91 20.39
CA ALA A 176 -2.85 14.15 21.43
C ALA A 176 -3.51 14.27 22.82
N ASP A 177 -4.60 15.05 22.92
CA ASP A 177 -5.38 15.18 24.17
C ASP A 177 -5.96 13.85 24.60
N PHE A 178 -6.53 13.07 23.67
CA PHE A 178 -7.03 11.73 23.95
C PHE A 178 -5.94 10.80 24.53
N ARG A 179 -4.74 10.82 23.93
CA ARG A 179 -3.62 10.03 24.42
C ARG A 179 -3.15 10.51 25.81
N ARG A 180 -3.07 11.82 26.00
CA ARG A 180 -2.72 12.42 27.32
C ARG A 180 -3.73 11.98 28.40
N MET A 181 -5.02 12.07 28.12
CA MET A 181 -6.05 11.56 29.03
C MET A 181 -5.89 10.07 29.29
N LYS A 182 -5.68 9.27 28.25
CA LYS A 182 -5.57 7.81 28.36
C LYS A 182 -4.42 7.35 29.24
N TYR A 183 -3.27 7.97 29.12
CA TYR A 183 -2.04 7.51 29.75
C TYR A 183 -1.66 8.27 31.02
N ASN A 184 -2.00 9.56 31.09
CA ASN A 184 -1.57 10.44 32.18
C ASN A 184 -2.73 10.87 33.10
N GLU A 185 -3.97 10.80 32.64
CA GLU A 185 -5.15 11.29 33.39
C GLU A 185 -6.26 10.24 33.47
N PRO A 186 -6.05 9.10 34.16
CA PRO A 186 -6.97 7.97 34.12
C PRO A 186 -8.37 8.27 34.64
N LYS A 187 -8.51 9.25 35.53
CA LYS A 187 -9.83 9.70 36.03
C LYS A 187 -10.64 10.38 34.93
N LYS A 188 -10.03 11.29 34.14
CA LYS A 188 -10.67 11.94 33.01
C LYS A 188 -11.01 10.93 31.89
N PHE A 189 -10.10 10.00 31.64
CA PHE A 189 -10.35 8.94 30.66
C PHE A 189 -11.51 8.01 31.08
N SER A 190 -11.62 7.71 32.37
CA SER A 190 -12.76 6.94 32.90
C SER A 190 -14.08 7.68 32.79
N ALA A 191 -14.07 9.00 32.99
CA ALA A 191 -15.25 9.85 32.77
C ALA A 191 -15.65 9.88 31.29
N LEU A 192 -14.70 9.97 30.37
CA LEU A 192 -14.95 9.91 28.93
C LEU A 192 -15.57 8.58 28.49
N LYS A 193 -15.22 7.47 29.15
CA LYS A 193 -15.80 6.14 28.86
C LYS A 193 -17.23 5.97 29.31
N LYS A 194 -17.72 6.80 30.23
CA LYS A 194 -19.07 6.74 30.78
C LYS A 194 -20.06 7.62 30.00
N LYS A 195 -19.57 8.51 29.16
CA LYS A 195 -20.35 9.27 28.19
C LYS A 195 -20.73 8.41 26.99
#